data_89d778e9ff3202fa63e42b3a94011246
#
_entry.id   89d778e9ff3202fa63e42b3a94011246
#
_cell.length_a   1.000
_cell.length_b   1.000
_cell.length_c   1.000
_cell.angle_alpha   90.00
_cell.angle_beta   90.00
_cell.angle_gamma   90.00
#
_symmetry.space_group_name_H-M   'P 1'
#
loop_
_entity.id
_entity.type
_entity.pdbx_description
1 polymer ?
#
loop_
_entity_poly.entity_id
_entity_poly.type
_entity_poly.pdbx_seq_one_letter_code
_entity_poly.pdbx_strand_id
1 'polypeptide(L)'
;MSEDIDSRAEAVLSFWFGEPRSAELGSRRKSWFSKDDAFDAAIRERFGPTIEQALRAELDAWAGNPRSALARILLLDQFTRNAFRDTPRAFAGDTQALAGASAMVGSRQDEALRPFMRAFVYLPFEHAEGLAMQDEAVRLFTRLTAADPALSNMLDYAYRHRTVIERFGRFPHRNEILGRLSTAPETAFLMQPDSRF
;
A
#
# COMPACT_ATOMS: atom_id res chain seq x y z
N MET A 1 3.83 25.54 -13.51
CA MET A 1 3.52 26.07 -12.17
C MET A 1 3.57 24.87 -11.23
N SER A 2 4.53 24.82 -10.30
CA SER A 2 4.55 23.82 -9.24
C SER A 2 3.41 24.18 -8.31
N GLU A 3 2.28 23.47 -8.39
CA GLU A 3 1.28 23.57 -7.33
C GLU A 3 1.95 23.11 -6.03
N ASP A 4 1.95 23.99 -5.02
CA ASP A 4 2.52 23.66 -3.72
C ASP A 4 1.80 22.43 -3.16
N ILE A 5 2.59 21.45 -2.76
CA ILE A 5 2.06 20.25 -2.11
C ILE A 5 1.42 20.65 -0.76
N ASP A 6 0.26 20.07 -0.44
CA ASP A 6 -0.36 20.21 0.89
C ASP A 6 0.65 19.78 1.98
N SER A 7 0.84 20.61 2.99
CA SER A 7 1.82 20.38 4.06
C SER A 7 1.57 19.05 4.83
N ARG A 8 0.32 18.62 4.92
CA ARG A 8 -0.05 17.32 5.52
C ARG A 8 0.41 16.16 4.63
N ALA A 9 0.29 16.31 3.29
CA ALA A 9 0.78 15.32 2.35
C ALA A 9 2.31 15.21 2.43
N GLU A 10 3.01 16.35 2.51
CA GLU A 10 4.48 16.35 2.69
C GLU A 10 4.87 15.67 4.00
N ALA A 11 4.15 15.92 5.10
CA ALA A 11 4.41 15.27 6.39
C ALA A 11 4.24 13.74 6.31
N VAL A 12 3.23 13.24 5.58
CA VAL A 12 3.03 11.80 5.33
C VAL A 12 4.20 11.22 4.56
N LEU A 13 4.61 11.87 3.48
CA LEU A 13 5.72 11.40 2.65
C LEU A 13 7.05 11.42 3.40
N SER A 14 7.35 12.49 4.13
CA SER A 14 8.56 12.60 4.93
C SER A 14 8.62 11.55 6.05
N PHE A 15 7.51 11.29 6.71
CA PHE A 15 7.44 10.23 7.72
C PHE A 15 7.70 8.85 7.11
N TRP A 16 7.10 8.57 5.95
CA TRP A 16 7.21 7.26 5.31
C TRP A 16 8.55 7.02 4.62
N PHE A 17 9.02 7.98 3.83
CA PHE A 17 10.19 7.83 2.97
C PHE A 17 11.46 8.49 3.50
N GLY A 18 11.38 9.33 4.51
CA GLY A 18 12.46 10.18 4.98
C GLY A 18 12.33 11.62 4.48
N GLU A 19 12.94 12.52 5.22
CA GLU A 19 12.93 13.95 4.91
C GLU A 19 13.56 14.24 3.53
N PRO A 20 13.03 15.21 2.78
CA PRO A 20 13.66 15.67 1.55
C PRO A 20 15.13 16.04 1.79
N ARG A 21 16.04 15.53 0.95
CA ARG A 21 17.50 15.74 1.05
C ARG A 21 18.20 15.03 2.22
N SER A 22 17.51 14.21 3.00
CA SER A 22 18.16 13.34 3.98
C SER A 22 18.82 12.14 3.29
N ALA A 23 19.84 11.57 3.94
CA ALA A 23 20.45 10.30 3.51
C ALA A 23 19.46 9.12 3.62
N GLU A 24 18.38 9.28 4.38
CA GLU A 24 17.34 8.27 4.58
C GLU A 24 16.32 8.24 3.44
N LEU A 25 16.25 9.31 2.63
CA LEU A 25 15.25 9.39 1.55
C LEU A 25 15.40 8.22 0.56
N GLY A 26 14.38 7.39 0.52
CA GLY A 26 14.35 6.21 -0.34
C GLY A 26 15.12 5.01 0.18
N SER A 27 15.71 5.09 1.37
CA SER A 27 16.26 3.93 2.05
C SER A 27 15.14 2.98 2.45
N ARG A 28 15.31 1.68 2.13
CA ARG A 28 14.33 0.67 2.54
C ARG A 28 14.25 0.62 4.06
N ARG A 29 13.04 0.83 4.59
CA ARG A 29 12.79 0.74 6.02
C ARG A 29 12.22 -0.62 6.38
N LYS A 30 12.80 -1.26 7.38
CA LYS A 30 12.33 -2.56 7.89
C LYS A 30 10.89 -2.44 8.44
N SER A 31 10.55 -1.31 9.05
CA SER A 31 9.22 -1.01 9.61
C SER A 31 8.08 -0.97 8.60
N TRP A 32 8.36 -0.88 7.29
CA TRP A 32 7.31 -0.96 6.28
C TRP A 32 6.64 -2.34 6.18
N PHE A 33 7.42 -3.41 6.46
CA PHE A 33 7.01 -4.80 6.21
C PHE A 33 7.15 -5.69 7.44
N SER A 34 7.44 -5.12 8.61
CA SER A 34 7.50 -5.85 9.87
C SER A 34 6.66 -5.14 10.93
N LYS A 35 6.07 -5.93 11.82
CA LYS A 35 5.35 -5.37 12.96
C LYS A 35 6.32 -4.57 13.84
N ASP A 36 5.95 -3.33 14.13
CA ASP A 36 6.65 -2.41 15.02
C ASP A 36 5.61 -1.58 15.78
N ASP A 37 5.37 -1.92 17.03
CA ASP A 37 4.32 -1.31 17.84
C ASP A 37 4.58 0.19 18.09
N ALA A 38 5.85 0.61 18.15
CA ALA A 38 6.21 2.02 18.31
C ALA A 38 5.94 2.81 17.03
N PHE A 39 6.24 2.22 15.87
CA PHE A 39 5.93 2.81 14.57
C PHE A 39 4.41 2.91 14.35
N ASP A 40 3.66 1.86 14.68
CA ASP A 40 2.20 1.84 14.62
C ASP A 40 1.58 2.90 15.53
N ALA A 41 2.12 3.07 16.75
CA ALA A 41 1.68 4.11 17.69
C ALA A 41 1.95 5.52 17.15
N ALA A 42 3.13 5.76 16.59
CA ALA A 42 3.49 7.05 15.99
C ALA A 42 2.57 7.41 14.81
N ILE A 43 2.18 6.42 13.99
CA ILE A 43 1.20 6.64 12.91
C ILE A 43 -0.16 7.05 13.49
N ARG A 44 -0.67 6.33 14.50
CA ARG A 44 -1.96 6.65 15.13
C ARG A 44 -1.97 8.05 15.72
N GLU A 45 -0.92 8.41 16.45
CA GLU A 45 -0.82 9.70 17.15
C GLU A 45 -0.71 10.86 16.14
N ARG A 46 0.19 10.74 15.17
CA ARG A 46 0.51 11.84 14.26
C ARG A 46 -0.48 12.01 13.11
N PHE A 47 -1.02 10.90 12.59
CA PHE A 47 -1.80 10.89 11.36
C PHE A 47 -3.23 10.38 11.52
N GLY A 48 -3.66 9.99 12.73
CA GLY A 48 -5.02 9.50 12.97
C GLY A 48 -6.11 10.40 12.37
N PRO A 49 -6.15 11.71 12.66
CA PRO A 49 -7.13 12.61 12.05
C PRO A 49 -7.05 12.67 10.53
N THR A 50 -5.86 12.62 9.94
CA THR A 50 -5.66 12.66 8.48
C THR A 50 -6.08 11.34 7.82
N ILE A 51 -5.88 10.19 8.49
CA ILE A 51 -6.41 8.89 8.04
C ILE A 51 -7.94 8.94 7.98
N GLU A 52 -8.59 9.47 9.02
CA GLU A 52 -10.06 9.59 9.04
C GLU A 52 -10.57 10.52 7.93
N GLN A 53 -9.88 11.62 7.63
CA GLN A 53 -10.21 12.50 6.51
C GLN A 53 -10.08 11.76 5.18
N ALA A 54 -9.00 10.98 4.98
CA ALA A 54 -8.82 10.19 3.77
C ALA A 54 -9.95 9.16 3.60
N LEU A 55 -10.30 8.43 4.67
CA LEU A 55 -11.39 7.44 4.66
C LEU A 55 -12.77 8.06 4.36
N ARG A 56 -13.00 9.33 4.74
CA ARG A 56 -14.22 10.07 4.40
C ARG A 56 -14.17 10.79 3.05
N ALA A 57 -13.13 10.53 2.23
CA ALA A 57 -12.90 11.18 0.93
C ALA A 57 -12.71 12.72 1.00
N GLU A 58 -12.39 13.26 2.16
CA GLU A 58 -12.14 14.71 2.36
C GLU A 58 -10.81 15.18 1.76
N LEU A 59 -9.96 14.26 1.32
CA LEU A 59 -8.67 14.52 0.68
C LEU A 59 -8.66 14.23 -0.83
N ASP A 60 -9.81 14.18 -1.48
CA ASP A 60 -9.91 13.86 -2.91
C ASP A 60 -9.21 14.90 -3.79
N ALA A 61 -9.15 16.16 -3.37
CA ALA A 61 -8.39 17.21 -4.05
C ALA A 61 -6.87 16.89 -4.17
N TRP A 62 -6.33 16.01 -3.32
CA TRP A 62 -4.94 15.58 -3.42
C TRP A 62 -4.61 14.80 -4.70
N ALA A 63 -5.62 14.29 -5.41
CA ALA A 63 -5.44 13.61 -6.69
C ALA A 63 -4.83 14.49 -7.80
N GLY A 64 -4.91 15.82 -7.68
CA GLY A 64 -4.37 16.76 -8.65
C GLY A 64 -2.83 16.86 -8.70
N ASN A 65 -2.14 16.41 -7.64
CA ASN A 65 -0.68 16.45 -7.57
C ASN A 65 -0.13 15.04 -7.29
N PRO A 66 0.85 14.51 -8.07
CA PRO A 66 1.35 13.12 -7.92
C PRO A 66 1.86 12.78 -6.53
N ARG A 67 2.52 13.72 -5.84
CA ARG A 67 3.03 13.50 -4.48
C ARG A 67 1.90 13.47 -3.46
N SER A 68 0.95 14.39 -3.55
CA SER A 68 -0.23 14.39 -2.68
C SER A 68 -1.10 13.16 -2.91
N ALA A 69 -1.29 12.74 -4.17
CA ALA A 69 -2.02 11.52 -4.52
C ALA A 69 -1.36 10.28 -3.90
N LEU A 70 -0.03 10.16 -3.96
CA LEU A 70 0.71 9.10 -3.28
C LEU A 70 0.53 9.17 -1.75
N ALA A 71 0.59 10.35 -1.14
CA ALA A 71 0.36 10.50 0.30
C ALA A 71 -1.04 10.00 0.69
N ARG A 72 -2.08 10.30 -0.12
CA ARG A 72 -3.43 9.77 0.10
C ARG A 72 -3.49 8.25 -0.02
N ILE A 73 -2.82 7.66 -0.99
CA ILE A 73 -2.72 6.20 -1.14
C ILE A 73 -2.04 5.58 0.09
N LEU A 74 -0.94 6.16 0.58
CA LEU A 74 -0.27 5.69 1.80
C LEU A 74 -1.19 5.72 3.03
N LEU A 75 -1.96 6.80 3.21
CA LEU A 75 -2.93 6.90 4.32
C LEU A 75 -3.96 5.78 4.24
N LEU A 76 -4.50 5.49 3.05
CA LEU A 76 -5.58 4.55 2.83
C LEU A 76 -5.13 3.08 2.82
N ASP A 77 -3.91 2.80 2.35
CA ASP A 77 -3.41 1.43 2.19
C ASP A 77 -2.42 1.03 3.28
N GLN A 78 -1.42 1.86 3.58
CA GLN A 78 -0.35 1.50 4.51
C GLN A 78 -0.68 1.95 5.95
N PHE A 79 -1.06 3.21 6.14
CA PHE A 79 -1.28 3.76 7.48
C PHE A 79 -2.50 3.14 8.16
N THR A 80 -3.55 2.78 7.41
CA THR A 80 -4.69 2.01 7.97
C THR A 80 -4.24 0.66 8.49
N ARG A 81 -3.37 -0.06 7.74
CA ARG A 81 -2.82 -1.36 8.17
C ARG A 81 -2.01 -1.26 9.46
N ASN A 82 -1.23 -0.20 9.62
CA ASN A 82 -0.45 0.05 10.83
C ASN A 82 -1.34 0.55 11.99
N ALA A 83 -2.15 1.58 11.73
CA ALA A 83 -2.96 2.23 12.77
C ALA A 83 -4.04 1.32 13.35
N PHE A 84 -4.63 0.46 12.54
CA PHE A 84 -5.77 -0.38 12.91
C PHE A 84 -5.46 -1.88 12.80
N ARG A 85 -4.19 -2.26 12.99
CA ARG A 85 -3.73 -3.65 12.92
C ARG A 85 -4.64 -4.59 13.70
N ASP A 86 -4.83 -5.78 13.17
CA ASP A 86 -5.66 -6.83 13.75
C ASP A 86 -7.16 -6.47 13.90
N THR A 87 -7.63 -5.45 13.18
CA THR A 87 -9.04 -5.08 13.09
C THR A 87 -9.51 -4.97 11.63
N PRO A 88 -10.83 -5.09 11.35
CA PRO A 88 -11.37 -4.88 10.00
C PRO A 88 -11.04 -3.49 9.42
N ARG A 89 -10.82 -2.49 10.27
CA ARG A 89 -10.46 -1.13 9.85
C ARG A 89 -9.11 -1.06 9.15
N ALA A 90 -8.23 -2.02 9.34
CA ALA A 90 -6.96 -2.11 8.62
C ALA A 90 -7.14 -2.13 7.09
N PHE A 91 -8.29 -2.60 6.63
CA PHE A 91 -8.63 -2.74 5.20
C PHE A 91 -9.69 -1.73 4.72
N ALA A 92 -10.13 -0.80 5.59
CA ALA A 92 -11.22 0.12 5.28
C ALA A 92 -10.92 1.06 4.09
N GLY A 93 -9.65 1.33 3.82
CA GLY A 93 -9.21 2.21 2.74
C GLY A 93 -8.91 1.50 1.42
N ASP A 94 -8.91 0.16 1.36
CA ASP A 94 -8.41 -0.61 0.21
C ASP A 94 -9.09 -0.22 -1.12
N THR A 95 -10.41 -0.09 -1.14
CA THR A 95 -11.16 0.28 -2.35
C THR A 95 -10.77 1.67 -2.86
N GLN A 96 -10.63 2.64 -1.96
CA GLN A 96 -10.28 4.02 -2.32
C GLN A 96 -8.79 4.13 -2.71
N ALA A 97 -7.91 3.37 -2.06
CA ALA A 97 -6.51 3.29 -2.41
C ALA A 97 -6.32 2.73 -3.82
N LEU A 98 -7.01 1.63 -4.14
CA LEU A 98 -6.98 1.02 -5.47
C LEU A 98 -7.54 1.97 -6.54
N ALA A 99 -8.63 2.67 -6.27
CA ALA A 99 -9.18 3.65 -7.19
C ALA A 99 -8.19 4.80 -7.46
N GLY A 100 -7.56 5.33 -6.41
CA GLY A 100 -6.52 6.36 -6.53
C GLY A 100 -5.29 5.87 -7.31
N ALA A 101 -4.81 4.67 -7.01
CA ALA A 101 -3.70 4.04 -7.72
C ALA A 101 -4.01 3.82 -9.20
N SER A 102 -5.22 3.31 -9.50
CA SER A 102 -5.68 3.11 -10.88
C SER A 102 -5.76 4.42 -11.67
N ALA A 103 -6.25 5.49 -11.05
CA ALA A 103 -6.29 6.82 -11.66
C ALA A 103 -4.87 7.36 -11.95
N MET A 104 -3.93 7.21 -11.00
CA MET A 104 -2.54 7.64 -11.18
C MET A 104 -1.84 6.87 -12.30
N VAL A 105 -2.01 5.55 -12.37
CA VAL A 105 -1.43 4.71 -13.43
C VAL A 105 -2.08 5.04 -14.78
N GLY A 106 -3.40 5.16 -14.83
CA GLY A 106 -4.14 5.48 -16.04
C GLY A 106 -3.78 6.84 -16.66
N SER A 107 -3.49 7.84 -15.81
CA SER A 107 -3.04 9.16 -16.23
C SER A 107 -1.51 9.31 -16.33
N ARG A 108 -0.75 8.26 -16.01
CA ARG A 108 0.74 8.25 -15.96
C ARG A 108 1.35 9.23 -14.94
N GLN A 109 0.59 9.67 -13.96
CA GLN A 109 1.10 10.52 -12.87
C GLN A 109 2.14 9.80 -12.00
N ASP A 110 2.06 8.47 -11.90
CA ASP A 110 3.04 7.64 -11.20
C ASP A 110 4.45 7.81 -11.79
N GLU A 111 4.58 8.09 -13.08
CA GLU A 111 5.88 8.27 -13.75
C GLU A 111 6.64 9.53 -13.29
N ALA A 112 5.97 10.50 -12.71
CA ALA A 112 6.59 11.67 -12.08
C ALA A 112 7.25 11.35 -10.72
N LEU A 113 6.99 10.18 -10.16
CA LEU A 113 7.53 9.74 -8.87
C LEU A 113 8.83 8.96 -9.03
N ARG A 114 9.67 8.98 -8.00
CA ARG A 114 10.87 8.12 -7.95
C ARG A 114 10.47 6.64 -7.90
N PRO A 115 11.30 5.71 -8.42
CA PRO A 115 10.95 4.28 -8.49
C PRO A 115 10.47 3.68 -7.17
N PHE A 116 11.16 3.94 -6.05
CA PHE A 116 10.76 3.43 -4.74
C PHE A 116 9.41 3.99 -4.25
N MET A 117 9.03 5.21 -4.65
CA MET A 117 7.72 5.80 -4.35
C MET A 117 6.63 5.17 -5.21
N ARG A 118 6.91 4.90 -6.49
CA ARG A 118 6.01 4.23 -7.42
C ARG A 118 5.61 2.84 -6.93
N ALA A 119 6.51 2.13 -6.26
CA ALA A 119 6.20 0.83 -5.66
C ALA A 119 4.96 0.91 -4.76
N PHE A 120 4.83 1.97 -3.97
CA PHE A 120 3.67 2.16 -3.08
C PHE A 120 2.39 2.60 -3.80
N VAL A 121 2.47 3.15 -5.01
CA VAL A 121 1.30 3.32 -5.89
C VAL A 121 0.79 1.95 -6.38
N TYR A 122 1.67 0.96 -6.52
CA TYR A 122 1.32 -0.34 -7.09
C TYR A 122 0.83 -1.35 -6.04
N LEU A 123 1.15 -1.17 -4.75
CA LEU A 123 0.71 -2.06 -3.68
C LEU A 123 -0.82 -2.22 -3.57
N PRO A 124 -1.68 -1.19 -3.78
CA PRO A 124 -3.13 -1.39 -3.76
C PRO A 124 -3.64 -2.41 -4.78
N PHE A 125 -2.99 -2.57 -5.95
CA PHE A 125 -3.31 -3.63 -6.90
C PHE A 125 -2.95 -5.01 -6.34
N GLU A 126 -1.79 -5.12 -5.69
CA GLU A 126 -1.32 -6.35 -5.04
C GLU A 126 -2.21 -6.74 -3.85
N HIS A 127 -2.78 -5.76 -3.15
CA HIS A 127 -3.67 -5.97 -2.00
C HIS A 127 -5.12 -6.30 -2.38
N ALA A 128 -5.50 -6.15 -3.64
CA ALA A 128 -6.87 -6.39 -4.10
C ALA A 128 -7.18 -7.89 -4.22
N GLU A 129 -8.37 -8.29 -3.76
CA GLU A 129 -8.87 -9.66 -3.88
C GLU A 129 -9.53 -9.89 -5.26
N GLY A 130 -8.76 -9.68 -6.36
CA GLY A 130 -9.24 -9.85 -7.72
C GLY A 130 -8.10 -10.17 -8.68
N LEU A 131 -8.21 -11.27 -9.45
CA LEU A 131 -7.12 -11.77 -10.29
C LEU A 131 -6.66 -10.75 -11.33
N ALA A 132 -7.57 -9.98 -11.93
CA ALA A 132 -7.22 -8.92 -12.87
C ALA A 132 -6.33 -7.83 -12.25
N MET A 133 -6.55 -7.50 -10.98
CA MET A 133 -5.72 -6.53 -10.25
C MET A 133 -4.36 -7.13 -9.89
N GLN A 134 -4.31 -8.42 -9.57
CA GLN A 134 -3.07 -9.13 -9.35
C GLN A 134 -2.21 -9.22 -10.62
N ASP A 135 -2.83 -9.49 -11.77
CA ASP A 135 -2.15 -9.49 -13.07
C ASP A 135 -1.59 -8.09 -13.38
N GLU A 136 -2.34 -7.04 -13.07
CA GLU A 136 -1.89 -5.66 -13.23
C GLU A 136 -0.73 -5.33 -12.26
N ALA A 137 -0.78 -5.76 -10.99
CA ALA A 137 0.32 -5.61 -10.05
C ALA A 137 1.61 -6.24 -10.59
N VAL A 138 1.54 -7.50 -11.04
CA VAL A 138 2.69 -8.19 -11.64
C VAL A 138 3.24 -7.42 -12.85
N ARG A 139 2.37 -6.93 -13.74
CA ARG A 139 2.76 -6.13 -14.92
C ARG A 139 3.49 -4.85 -14.52
N LEU A 140 2.96 -4.13 -13.53
CA LEU A 140 3.50 -2.86 -13.03
C LEU A 140 4.86 -3.07 -12.34
N PHE A 141 4.96 -4.06 -11.45
CA PHE A 141 6.23 -4.40 -10.77
C PHE A 141 7.27 -4.95 -11.74
N THR A 142 6.89 -5.71 -12.77
CA THR A 142 7.82 -6.15 -13.82
C THR A 142 8.47 -4.96 -14.53
N ARG A 143 7.67 -3.96 -14.92
CA ARG A 143 8.21 -2.73 -15.53
C ARG A 143 9.08 -1.93 -14.57
N LEU A 144 8.66 -1.84 -13.31
CA LEU A 144 9.40 -1.09 -12.29
C LEU A 144 10.76 -1.72 -12.01
N THR A 145 10.84 -3.03 -11.85
CA THR A 145 12.08 -3.75 -11.54
C THR A 145 13.03 -3.83 -12.73
N ALA A 146 12.51 -3.78 -13.96
CA ALA A 146 13.34 -3.63 -15.15
C ALA A 146 14.06 -2.27 -15.18
N ALA A 147 13.43 -1.22 -14.62
CA ALA A 147 14.03 0.11 -14.51
C ALA A 147 14.89 0.28 -13.24
N ASP A 148 14.56 -0.44 -12.15
CA ASP A 148 15.28 -0.41 -10.88
C ASP A 148 15.37 -1.83 -10.26
N PRO A 149 16.43 -2.60 -10.57
CA PRO A 149 16.61 -3.97 -10.06
C PRO A 149 16.68 -4.09 -8.53
N ALA A 150 16.96 -3.00 -7.81
CA ALA A 150 16.97 -3.00 -6.34
C ALA A 150 15.56 -3.29 -5.75
N LEU A 151 14.50 -3.16 -6.56
CA LEU A 151 13.11 -3.42 -6.17
C LEU A 151 12.63 -4.83 -6.55
N SER A 152 13.51 -5.73 -7.01
CA SER A 152 13.16 -7.09 -7.49
C SER A 152 12.33 -7.91 -6.50
N ASN A 153 12.61 -7.76 -5.20
CA ASN A 153 11.82 -8.43 -4.17
C ASN A 153 10.33 -8.02 -4.17
N MET A 154 9.98 -6.81 -4.61
CA MET A 154 8.58 -6.39 -4.72
C MET A 154 7.83 -7.20 -5.79
N LEU A 155 8.50 -7.50 -6.90
CA LEU A 155 7.96 -8.38 -7.94
C LEU A 155 7.74 -9.81 -7.42
N ASP A 156 8.66 -10.33 -6.62
CA ASP A 156 8.51 -11.66 -6.02
C ASP A 156 7.27 -11.71 -5.11
N TYR A 157 7.04 -10.66 -4.32
CA TYR A 157 5.82 -10.55 -3.50
C TYR A 157 4.56 -10.45 -4.35
N ALA A 158 4.56 -9.68 -5.43
CA ALA A 158 3.42 -9.59 -6.35
C ALA A 158 3.05 -10.97 -6.92
N TYR A 159 4.02 -11.80 -7.31
CA TYR A 159 3.76 -13.18 -7.74
C TYR A 159 3.17 -14.05 -6.62
N ARG A 160 3.66 -13.91 -5.38
CA ARG A 160 3.13 -14.66 -4.24
C ARG A 160 1.67 -14.28 -3.96
N HIS A 161 1.33 -13.00 -3.94
CA HIS A 161 -0.04 -12.51 -3.76
C HIS A 161 -0.95 -13.03 -4.87
N ARG A 162 -0.51 -12.90 -6.13
CA ARG A 162 -1.23 -13.42 -7.29
C ARG A 162 -1.55 -14.92 -7.16
N THR A 163 -0.57 -15.73 -6.75
CA THR A 163 -0.74 -17.18 -6.56
C THR A 163 -1.83 -17.50 -5.52
N VAL A 164 -1.88 -16.71 -4.44
CA VAL A 164 -2.91 -16.90 -3.40
C VAL A 164 -4.29 -16.54 -3.94
N ILE A 165 -4.43 -15.42 -4.67
CA ILE A 165 -5.70 -15.01 -5.26
C ILE A 165 -6.14 -15.97 -6.36
N GLU A 166 -5.23 -16.45 -7.20
CA GLU A 166 -5.52 -17.48 -8.21
C GLU A 166 -6.07 -18.76 -7.59
N ARG A 167 -5.52 -19.14 -6.42
CA ARG A 167 -5.91 -20.38 -5.73
C ARG A 167 -7.22 -20.26 -4.95
N PHE A 168 -7.42 -19.14 -4.25
CA PHE A 168 -8.50 -19.00 -3.26
C PHE A 168 -9.51 -17.89 -3.60
N GLY A 169 -9.23 -17.02 -4.57
CA GLY A 169 -10.06 -15.86 -4.91
C GLY A 169 -10.06 -14.75 -3.83
N ARG A 170 -9.33 -14.96 -2.74
CA ARG A 170 -9.21 -14.05 -1.59
C ARG A 170 -7.95 -14.35 -0.80
N PHE A 171 -7.61 -13.45 0.14
CA PHE A 171 -6.52 -13.67 1.08
C PHE A 171 -7.00 -14.39 2.34
N PRO A 172 -6.66 -15.68 2.54
CA PRO A 172 -7.12 -16.45 3.70
C PRO A 172 -6.71 -15.86 5.05
N HIS A 173 -5.53 -15.21 5.13
CA HIS A 173 -5.05 -14.59 6.37
C HIS A 173 -5.93 -13.42 6.86
N ARG A 174 -6.79 -12.85 6.00
CA ARG A 174 -7.76 -11.82 6.38
C ARG A 174 -9.09 -12.39 6.91
N ASN A 175 -9.33 -13.71 6.75
CA ASN A 175 -10.64 -14.29 7.04
C ASN A 175 -11.05 -14.06 8.49
N GLU A 176 -10.18 -14.37 9.45
CA GLU A 176 -10.48 -14.20 10.88
C GLU A 176 -10.83 -12.74 11.20
N ILE A 177 -9.99 -11.81 10.78
CA ILE A 177 -10.16 -10.37 11.02
C ILE A 177 -11.45 -9.83 10.40
N LEU A 178 -11.84 -10.34 9.21
CA LEU A 178 -13.03 -9.91 8.49
C LEU A 178 -14.27 -10.74 8.81
N GLY A 179 -14.20 -11.63 9.79
CA GLY A 179 -15.32 -12.49 10.18
C GLY A 179 -15.75 -13.49 9.09
N ARG A 180 -14.83 -13.86 8.19
CA ARG A 180 -15.07 -14.83 7.11
C ARG A 180 -14.67 -16.24 7.56
N LEU A 181 -15.50 -17.22 7.28
CA LEU A 181 -15.16 -18.62 7.54
C LEU A 181 -14.09 -19.10 6.55
N SER A 182 -13.04 -19.74 7.08
CA SER A 182 -12.03 -20.38 6.25
C SER A 182 -12.49 -21.77 5.80
N THR A 183 -12.23 -22.10 4.53
CA THR A 183 -12.40 -23.47 4.03
C THR A 183 -11.27 -24.38 4.52
N ALA A 184 -11.43 -25.70 4.42
CA ALA A 184 -10.38 -26.64 4.81
C ALA A 184 -9.06 -26.43 4.03
N PRO A 185 -9.06 -26.19 2.69
CA PRO A 185 -7.84 -25.82 1.96
C PRO A 185 -7.18 -24.52 2.42
N GLU A 186 -7.97 -23.50 2.77
CA GLU A 186 -7.43 -22.22 3.31
C GLU A 186 -6.80 -22.44 4.69
N THR A 187 -7.44 -23.22 5.56
CA THR A 187 -6.89 -23.56 6.88
C THR A 187 -5.56 -24.30 6.74
N ALA A 188 -5.48 -25.29 5.84
CA ALA A 188 -4.24 -26.00 5.57
C ALA A 188 -3.13 -25.07 5.00
N PHE A 189 -3.50 -24.11 4.17
CA PHE A 189 -2.57 -23.11 3.65
C PHE A 189 -2.04 -22.20 4.78
N LEU A 190 -2.89 -21.73 5.70
CA LEU A 190 -2.50 -20.84 6.80
C LEU A 190 -1.55 -21.50 7.82
N MET A 191 -1.41 -22.82 7.81
CA MET A 191 -0.42 -23.55 8.61
C MET A 191 0.96 -23.62 7.97
N GLN A 192 1.12 -23.18 6.72
CA GLN A 192 2.39 -23.20 6.02
C GLN A 192 3.22 -21.96 6.39
N PRO A 193 4.56 -22.04 6.37
CA PRO A 193 5.42 -20.87 6.46
C PRO A 193 5.06 -19.84 5.36
N ASP A 194 5.24 -18.57 5.64
CA ASP A 194 5.02 -17.47 4.70
C ASP A 194 3.61 -17.39 4.08
N SER A 195 2.60 -17.98 4.75
CA SER A 195 1.20 -17.92 4.34
C SER A 195 0.49 -16.60 4.70
N ARG A 196 1.18 -15.74 5.44
CA ARG A 196 0.70 -14.42 5.87
C ARG A 196 1.63 -13.36 5.30
N PHE A 197 1.06 -12.34 4.68
CA PHE A 197 1.79 -11.22 4.08
C PHE A 197 1.76 -10.01 4.98
#